data_d4617e467b70616649d0d686f1a7e64c
#
_entry.id   d4617e467b70616649d0d686f1a7e64c
#
_cell.length_a   1.000
_cell.length_b   1.000
_cell.length_c   1.000
_cell.angle_alpha   90.00
_cell.angle_beta   90.00
_cell.angle_gamma   90.00
#
_symmetry.space_group_name_H-M   'P 1'
#
loop_
_entity.id
_entity.type
_entity.pdbx_description
1 polymer ?
#
loop_
_entity_poly.entity_id
_entity_poly.type
_entity_poly.pdbx_seq_one_letter_code
_entity_poly.pdbx_strand_id
1 'polypeptide(L)'
;MTPNKSAKTTPCTVAGSSKINGLAAGTILCGFFESRLTRRGWARNSGIFVGRCTLLFMTNRTFKTGESRDQASLLPARIEDYVGPGNAVRAIESFVRVLDLAKFGFRHAGRKAEEVGQPPYDPADLLKLYLYGYINQIRSSRRLEREACRNLELIWLLRNLKPGYRTIGNFRKENWAALKAANRSFVLLMRELGLVGGSVVAIDGSFFHGDASKASIFTRKRLADQITKLDQEIEAYGKSLEDNDAAEAKNRGKDGPDGGGDGGDIGAKVAALMAKRSRAQADLARLEENGETQLSLTDPDARLLVKSGQGLAGYNVQTAVDDKHKLIVASEVVNDSSDVGQLHAMAMAAKEALEVKALQALADEGYYSSHELKACEDDGITAYVPVPKGNARLEKQGRFALKDFNYDGASDTYHCPAGQLLHPMKSRQKNTSGRIEIRYAARGAICRTCPLKVRCLSSNAAYRTIGRWEHEDVLERHRERMQGAGELMRRRFAIVEHPFGTLKCRAGYRHFLVRGFDKVRGEWSLMALCYSFTRVLNILGFDAFLAALAKSLAPCRCTLAALLQGIHVALGAFWTNIQPPLAIGRHAPASLR
;
A
#
# COMPACT_ATOMS: atom_id res chain seq x y z
N MET A 1 -29.83 -35.90 -11.87
CA MET A 1 -30.71 -36.04 -10.68
C MET A 1 -30.54 -34.81 -9.80
N THR A 2 -31.43 -33.87 -9.96
CA THR A 2 -31.69 -32.76 -9.03
C THR A 2 -32.53 -33.26 -7.86
N PRO A 3 -32.54 -32.59 -6.68
CA PRO A 3 -33.55 -31.54 -6.51
C PRO A 3 -33.11 -30.25 -5.77
N ASN A 4 -33.55 -29.24 -6.32
CA ASN A 4 -34.12 -27.96 -5.90
C ASN A 4 -34.73 -27.93 -4.46
N LYS A 5 -34.37 -26.96 -3.62
CA LYS A 5 -35.23 -26.46 -2.54
C LYS A 5 -35.12 -24.92 -2.44
N SER A 6 -36.15 -24.29 -2.91
CA SER A 6 -36.54 -22.90 -2.69
C SER A 6 -36.90 -22.64 -1.22
N ALA A 7 -36.35 -21.58 -0.65
CA ALA A 7 -36.86 -21.02 0.61
C ALA A 7 -37.71 -19.79 0.31
N LYS A 8 -38.94 -19.86 0.71
CA LYS A 8 -39.99 -18.84 0.60
C LYS A 8 -39.75 -17.74 1.63
N THR A 9 -39.76 -16.52 1.18
CA THR A 9 -39.95 -15.31 1.97
C THR A 9 -41.43 -15.07 2.20
N THR A 10 -41.83 -14.94 3.44
CA THR A 10 -43.20 -14.51 3.85
C THR A 10 -43.17 -13.03 4.24
N PRO A 11 -44.09 -12.20 3.77
CA PRO A 11 -44.21 -10.82 4.22
C PRO A 11 -45.08 -10.73 5.47
N CYS A 12 -44.62 -9.93 6.41
CA CYS A 12 -45.41 -9.58 7.63
C CYS A 12 -46.39 -8.45 7.30
N THR A 13 -47.64 -8.76 7.32
CA THR A 13 -48.77 -7.84 7.18
C THR A 13 -48.98 -7.08 8.47
N VAL A 14 -49.02 -5.76 8.36
CA VAL A 14 -49.53 -4.86 9.41
C VAL A 14 -51.04 -4.83 9.36
N ALA A 15 -51.69 -5.24 10.43
CA ALA A 15 -53.12 -5.03 10.65
C ALA A 15 -53.32 -3.85 11.60
N GLY A 16 -54.04 -2.88 11.12
CA GLY A 16 -54.50 -1.73 11.91
C GLY A 16 -55.77 -2.01 12.67
N SER A 17 -56.04 -1.17 13.64
CA SER A 17 -57.39 -0.79 14.12
C SER A 17 -57.21 0.10 15.34
N SER A 18 -57.46 1.36 15.28
CA SER A 18 -58.71 2.12 15.43
C SER A 18 -59.17 2.31 16.88
N LYS A 19 -59.33 3.63 17.21
CA LYS A 19 -60.30 4.25 18.19
C LYS A 19 -59.91 4.15 19.67
N ILE A 20 -60.07 5.14 20.53
CA ILE A 20 -61.14 6.20 20.74
C ILE A 20 -60.66 7.15 21.83
N ASN A 21 -61.02 8.39 21.68
CA ASN A 21 -61.51 9.39 22.66
C ASN A 21 -61.23 9.25 24.16
N GLY A 22 -60.72 10.31 24.73
CA GLY A 22 -60.80 10.56 26.16
C GLY A 22 -60.32 11.95 26.55
N LEU A 23 -61.18 12.94 26.40
CA LEU A 23 -61.05 14.19 27.14
C LEU A 23 -61.24 13.89 28.64
N ALA A 24 -60.27 14.33 29.44
CA ALA A 24 -60.50 14.52 30.88
C ALA A 24 -59.80 15.82 31.30
N ALA A 25 -60.63 16.75 31.67
CA ALA A 25 -60.33 17.98 32.36
C ALA A 25 -59.72 17.66 33.72
N GLY A 26 -58.52 18.10 33.98
CA GLY A 26 -57.84 18.00 35.27
C GLY A 26 -57.72 19.36 35.94
N THR A 27 -58.42 19.44 36.97
CA THR A 27 -58.71 20.50 37.95
C THR A 27 -57.41 21.21 38.41
N ILE A 28 -57.46 22.54 38.37
CA ILE A 28 -56.44 23.45 38.95
C ILE A 28 -56.59 23.42 40.47
N LEU A 29 -55.56 22.94 41.17
CA LEU A 29 -55.44 23.17 42.62
C LEU A 29 -54.32 24.20 42.85
N CYS A 30 -54.73 25.41 43.17
CA CYS A 30 -53.92 26.51 43.63
C CYS A 30 -53.70 26.35 45.14
N GLY A 31 -52.55 25.90 45.57
CA GLY A 31 -52.15 25.84 46.96
C GLY A 31 -51.47 27.13 47.39
N PHE A 32 -52.11 27.95 48.18
CA PHE A 32 -51.54 29.08 48.87
C PHE A 32 -50.58 28.60 49.96
N PHE A 33 -49.34 29.06 49.91
CA PHE A 33 -48.39 28.98 51.02
C PHE A 33 -48.17 30.41 51.55
N GLU A 34 -48.82 30.73 52.67
CA GLU A 34 -48.49 31.89 53.49
C GLU A 34 -47.24 31.61 54.33
N SER A 35 -46.22 32.38 54.13
CA SER A 35 -45.14 32.47 55.07
C SER A 35 -45.02 33.88 55.62
N ARG A 36 -45.23 33.97 56.93
CA ARG A 36 -45.09 35.18 57.75
C ARG A 36 -43.69 35.78 57.63
N LEU A 37 -43.61 37.02 57.24
CA LEU A 37 -42.42 37.85 57.37
C LEU A 37 -42.68 38.98 58.36
N THR A 38 -41.91 38.96 59.40
CA THR A 38 -41.82 40.00 60.41
C THR A 38 -41.15 41.28 59.85
N ARG A 39 -41.77 42.39 60.18
CA ARG A 39 -41.36 43.76 59.85
C ARG A 39 -40.02 44.11 60.49
N ARG A 40 -39.14 44.76 59.72
CA ARG A 40 -38.37 45.97 60.09
C ARG A 40 -37.70 46.54 58.82
N GLY A 41 -38.11 47.58 58.30
CA GLY A 41 -37.74 49.01 58.35
C GLY A 41 -36.76 49.44 57.24
N TRP A 42 -37.20 50.51 56.55
CA TRP A 42 -36.45 51.58 55.85
C TRP A 42 -36.22 51.52 54.34
N ALA A 43 -36.93 52.39 53.69
CA ALA A 43 -36.64 53.51 52.79
C ALA A 43 -36.30 53.26 51.32
N ARG A 44 -37.23 53.75 50.53
CA ARG A 44 -37.15 54.46 49.22
C ARG A 44 -35.93 54.20 48.32
N ASN A 45 -36.20 53.54 47.15
CA ASN A 45 -35.95 54.20 45.85
C ASN A 45 -36.79 53.50 44.77
N SER A 46 -37.48 54.32 44.01
CA SER A 46 -38.35 53.98 42.91
C SER A 46 -37.55 53.53 41.69
N GLY A 47 -37.60 52.27 41.37
CA GLY A 47 -37.13 51.74 40.11
C GLY A 47 -38.09 50.64 39.67
N ILE A 48 -38.85 50.89 38.61
CA ILE A 48 -39.79 49.95 38.02
C ILE A 48 -39.00 48.81 37.41
N PHE A 49 -38.86 47.70 38.13
CA PHE A 49 -38.36 46.46 37.58
C PHE A 49 -39.54 45.70 36.96
N VAL A 50 -39.71 45.77 35.63
CA VAL A 50 -40.60 44.84 34.90
C VAL A 50 -39.87 43.48 34.87
N GLY A 51 -40.07 42.70 35.91
CA GLY A 51 -39.66 41.30 35.96
C GLY A 51 -40.46 40.49 34.97
N ARG A 52 -39.88 40.19 33.83
CA ARG A 52 -40.39 39.16 32.92
C ARG A 52 -40.27 37.83 33.66
N CYS A 53 -41.39 37.39 34.24
CA CYS A 53 -41.53 36.05 34.81
C CYS A 53 -41.50 35.04 33.65
N THR A 54 -40.29 34.48 33.36
CA THR A 54 -40.18 33.38 32.41
C THR A 54 -40.73 32.12 33.09
N LEU A 55 -41.99 31.78 32.82
CA LEU A 55 -42.58 30.50 33.17
C LEU A 55 -41.75 29.40 32.51
N LEU A 56 -40.90 28.76 33.27
CA LEU A 56 -40.25 27.50 32.90
C LEU A 56 -41.33 26.42 32.80
N PHE A 57 -41.89 26.23 31.60
CA PHE A 57 -42.62 25.03 31.28
C PHE A 57 -41.65 23.85 31.32
N MET A 58 -41.69 23.09 32.41
CA MET A 58 -41.08 21.75 32.42
C MET A 58 -41.89 20.86 31.47
N THR A 59 -41.58 20.90 30.19
CA THR A 59 -42.09 19.91 29.24
C THR A 59 -41.43 18.60 29.58
N ASN A 60 -42.22 17.56 29.85
CA ASN A 60 -41.75 16.18 29.97
C ASN A 60 -41.16 15.77 28.62
N ARG A 61 -39.81 15.96 28.48
CA ARG A 61 -39.11 15.64 27.25
C ARG A 61 -38.81 14.16 27.25
N THR A 62 -39.45 13.41 26.38
CA THR A 62 -39.20 11.97 26.15
C THR A 62 -37.86 11.70 25.51
N PHE A 63 -37.28 12.69 24.82
CA PHE A 63 -35.99 12.59 24.14
C PHE A 63 -35.08 13.78 24.46
N LYS A 64 -33.75 13.57 24.36
CA LYS A 64 -32.78 14.67 24.40
C LYS A 64 -33.00 15.60 23.21
N THR A 65 -33.10 16.89 23.44
CA THR A 65 -33.24 17.91 22.38
C THR A 65 -31.93 18.61 22.20
N GLY A 66 -31.52 18.83 20.94
CA GLY A 66 -30.37 19.67 20.60
C GLY A 66 -30.65 21.16 20.84
N GLU A 67 -29.62 21.97 20.67
CA GLU A 67 -29.71 23.43 20.69
C GLU A 67 -30.51 23.95 19.50
N SER A 68 -31.11 25.12 19.64
CA SER A 68 -31.78 25.79 18.52
C SER A 68 -30.76 26.20 17.46
N ARG A 69 -31.13 26.06 16.19
CA ARG A 69 -30.29 26.53 15.07
C ARG A 69 -30.07 28.04 15.08
N ASP A 70 -31.01 28.77 15.69
CA ASP A 70 -30.96 30.23 15.82
C ASP A 70 -30.31 30.69 17.14
N GLN A 71 -29.76 29.75 17.91
CA GLN A 71 -29.02 30.06 19.12
C GLN A 71 -27.73 30.79 18.77
N ALA A 72 -27.66 32.06 19.13
CA ALA A 72 -26.42 32.83 19.00
C ALA A 72 -25.46 32.47 20.13
N SER A 73 -24.22 32.15 19.79
CA SER A 73 -23.13 31.98 20.74
C SER A 73 -22.52 33.35 21.08
N LEU A 74 -22.42 33.68 22.36
CA LEU A 74 -21.83 34.94 22.79
C LEU A 74 -20.33 35.00 22.51
N LEU A 75 -19.65 33.83 22.57
CA LEU A 75 -18.24 33.67 22.20
C LEU A 75 -18.15 32.64 21.07
N PRO A 76 -17.55 33.00 19.91
CA PRO A 76 -17.33 32.04 18.86
C PRO A 76 -16.38 30.94 19.33
N ALA A 77 -16.66 29.67 18.98
CA ALA A 77 -15.77 28.56 19.25
C ALA A 77 -14.42 28.76 18.56
N ARG A 78 -13.32 28.51 19.25
CA ARG A 78 -11.98 28.48 18.65
C ARG A 78 -11.84 27.20 17.84
N ILE A 79 -11.01 27.23 16.78
CA ILE A 79 -10.70 26.00 16.02
C ILE A 79 -10.14 24.91 16.96
N GLU A 80 -9.38 25.28 17.97
CA GLU A 80 -8.83 24.35 18.97
C GLU A 80 -9.90 23.62 19.79
N ASP A 81 -11.07 24.21 19.97
CA ASP A 81 -12.16 23.64 20.77
C ASP A 81 -12.90 22.51 20.02
N TYR A 82 -12.68 22.37 18.71
CA TYR A 82 -13.33 21.35 17.88
C TYR A 82 -12.80 19.93 18.15
N VAL A 83 -11.60 19.80 18.69
CA VAL A 83 -10.91 18.52 18.84
C VAL A 83 -10.44 18.35 20.28
N GLY A 84 -11.00 17.36 20.98
CA GLY A 84 -10.59 17.03 22.35
C GLY A 84 -9.13 16.60 22.46
N PRO A 85 -8.54 16.65 23.65
CA PRO A 85 -7.10 16.37 23.87
C PRO A 85 -6.72 14.93 23.48
N GLY A 86 -7.59 13.94 23.66
CA GLY A 86 -7.35 12.53 23.34
C GLY A 86 -7.71 12.11 21.91
N ASN A 87 -8.02 13.05 21.02
CA ASN A 87 -8.40 12.70 19.65
C ASN A 87 -7.18 12.27 18.82
N ALA A 88 -7.33 11.15 18.07
CA ALA A 88 -6.27 10.57 17.25
C ALA A 88 -5.71 11.53 16.18
N VAL A 89 -6.47 12.54 15.74
CA VAL A 89 -6.01 13.52 14.76
C VAL A 89 -4.82 14.35 15.28
N ARG A 90 -4.71 14.54 16.61
CA ARG A 90 -3.55 15.19 17.25
C ARG A 90 -2.27 14.37 17.12
N ALA A 91 -2.39 13.04 17.02
CA ALA A 91 -1.24 12.19 16.74
C ALA A 91 -0.71 12.41 15.31
N ILE A 92 -1.61 12.63 14.33
CA ILE A 92 -1.23 12.97 12.95
C ILE A 92 -0.48 14.31 12.92
N GLU A 93 -1.02 15.34 13.58
CA GLU A 93 -0.37 16.65 13.71
C GLU A 93 1.03 16.52 14.30
N SER A 94 1.15 15.83 15.43
CA SER A 94 2.42 15.65 16.14
C SER A 94 3.43 14.85 15.33
N PHE A 95 2.99 13.82 14.63
CA PHE A 95 3.86 13.02 13.77
C PHE A 95 4.40 13.83 12.59
N VAL A 96 3.54 14.51 11.84
CA VAL A 96 4.00 15.29 10.67
C VAL A 96 4.94 16.43 11.09
N ARG A 97 4.72 17.02 12.25
CA ARG A 97 5.57 18.10 12.79
C ARG A 97 7.01 17.66 13.09
N VAL A 98 7.25 16.36 13.37
CA VAL A 98 8.61 15.85 13.62
C VAL A 98 9.36 15.50 12.34
N LEU A 99 8.67 15.42 11.18
CA LEU A 99 9.28 15.07 9.92
C LEU A 99 10.03 16.25 9.31
N ASP A 100 11.24 16.00 8.86
CA ASP A 100 11.99 16.95 8.01
C ASP A 100 11.56 16.78 6.55
N LEU A 101 10.47 17.46 6.18
CA LEU A 101 9.88 17.35 4.85
C LEU A 101 10.81 17.86 3.74
N ALA A 102 11.68 18.81 4.04
CA ALA A 102 12.67 19.31 3.09
C ALA A 102 13.73 18.24 2.77
N LYS A 103 14.25 17.58 3.80
CA LYS A 103 15.20 16.46 3.67
C LYS A 103 14.60 15.28 2.90
N PHE A 104 13.29 15.03 3.04
CA PHE A 104 12.60 13.97 2.30
C PHE A 104 12.31 14.35 0.84
N GLY A 105 12.52 15.62 0.47
CA GLY A 105 12.31 16.09 -0.90
C GLY A 105 10.85 16.40 -1.24
N PHE A 106 10.01 16.72 -0.25
CA PHE A 106 8.66 17.20 -0.54
C PHE A 106 8.71 18.52 -1.30
N ARG A 107 7.98 18.57 -2.41
CA ARG A 107 7.89 19.77 -3.24
C ARG A 107 7.36 20.93 -2.38
N HIS A 108 8.00 22.08 -2.50
CA HIS A 108 7.74 23.32 -1.75
C HIS A 108 8.10 23.30 -0.26
N ALA A 109 8.64 22.23 0.31
CA ALA A 109 9.05 22.19 1.72
C ALA A 109 10.21 23.15 2.07
N GLY A 110 11.04 23.50 1.08
CA GLY A 110 12.18 24.42 1.26
C GLY A 110 11.95 25.82 0.67
N ARG A 111 10.72 26.19 0.34
CA ARG A 111 10.42 27.49 -0.30
C ARG A 111 10.77 28.65 0.62
N LYS A 112 11.49 29.65 0.07
CA LYS A 112 11.81 30.88 0.77
C LYS A 112 10.69 31.91 0.65
N ALA A 113 10.55 32.77 1.66
CA ALA A 113 9.51 33.81 1.70
C ALA A 113 9.60 34.83 0.54
N GLU A 114 10.79 34.98 -0.04
CA GLU A 114 11.11 35.93 -1.11
C GLU A 114 10.70 35.47 -2.51
N GLU A 115 10.25 34.21 -2.66
CA GLU A 115 9.83 33.69 -3.96
C GLU A 115 8.52 34.33 -4.44
N VAL A 116 8.56 34.93 -5.63
CA VAL A 116 7.41 35.62 -6.24
C VAL A 116 6.32 34.63 -6.64
N GLY A 117 5.06 35.04 -6.52
CA GLY A 117 3.87 34.32 -6.95
C GLY A 117 2.97 33.88 -5.79
N GLN A 118 1.80 33.32 -6.13
CA GLN A 118 0.84 32.84 -5.12
C GLN A 118 1.49 31.75 -4.26
N PRO A 119 1.47 31.88 -2.92
CA PRO A 119 2.05 30.88 -2.05
C PRO A 119 1.33 29.54 -2.18
N PRO A 120 2.07 28.43 -2.34
CA PRO A 120 1.49 27.09 -2.34
C PRO A 120 1.03 26.70 -0.93
N TYR A 121 0.21 25.66 -0.85
CA TYR A 121 -0.08 25.01 0.42
C TYR A 121 1.18 24.36 1.00
N ASP A 122 1.32 24.43 2.32
CA ASP A 122 2.39 23.74 3.03
C ASP A 122 2.28 22.22 2.76
N PRO A 123 3.34 21.55 2.31
CA PRO A 123 3.33 20.10 2.13
C PRO A 123 3.01 19.33 3.42
N ALA A 124 3.29 19.91 4.59
CA ALA A 124 2.87 19.33 5.87
C ALA A 124 1.35 19.21 5.98
N ASP A 125 0.62 20.26 5.63
CA ASP A 125 -0.84 20.26 5.70
C ASP A 125 -1.45 19.27 4.69
N LEU A 126 -0.87 19.16 3.48
CA LEU A 126 -1.31 18.18 2.49
C LEU A 126 -0.98 16.74 2.90
N LEU A 127 0.16 16.50 3.56
CA LEU A 127 0.50 15.18 4.11
C LEU A 127 -0.46 14.79 5.24
N LYS A 128 -0.76 15.71 6.16
CA LYS A 128 -1.76 15.51 7.22
C LYS A 128 -3.12 15.13 6.64
N LEU A 129 -3.57 15.86 5.62
CA LEU A 129 -4.83 15.58 4.92
C LEU A 129 -4.85 14.17 4.32
N TYR A 130 -3.75 13.72 3.71
CA TYR A 130 -3.66 12.38 3.17
C TYR A 130 -3.62 11.30 4.26
N LEU A 131 -2.86 11.49 5.33
CA LEU A 131 -2.82 10.56 6.47
C LEU A 131 -4.22 10.41 7.07
N TYR A 132 -4.90 11.52 7.36
CA TYR A 132 -6.27 11.50 7.82
C TYR A 132 -7.20 10.74 6.84
N GLY A 133 -7.09 11.05 5.56
CA GLY A 133 -7.91 10.43 4.53
C GLY A 133 -7.71 8.93 4.42
N TYR A 134 -6.47 8.47 4.38
CA TYR A 134 -6.19 7.02 4.29
C TYR A 134 -6.55 6.28 5.57
N ILE A 135 -6.38 6.85 6.75
CA ILE A 135 -6.82 6.26 8.02
C ILE A 135 -8.35 6.11 8.04
N ASN A 136 -9.07 7.11 7.53
CA ASN A 136 -10.54 7.15 7.49
C ASN A 136 -11.15 6.66 6.17
N GLN A 137 -10.40 5.92 5.34
CA GLN A 137 -10.87 5.33 4.08
C GLN A 137 -11.34 6.35 3.02
N ILE A 138 -10.82 7.57 3.08
CA ILE A 138 -11.13 8.66 2.15
C ILE A 138 -9.94 8.90 1.22
N ARG A 139 -9.84 8.13 0.11
CA ARG A 139 -8.72 8.19 -0.84
C ARG A 139 -8.92 9.20 -1.99
N SER A 140 -10.16 9.53 -2.31
CA SER A 140 -10.51 10.42 -3.41
C SER A 140 -10.19 11.87 -3.08
N SER A 141 -9.40 12.56 -3.92
CA SER A 141 -9.07 13.98 -3.76
C SER A 141 -10.32 14.87 -3.71
N ARG A 142 -11.35 14.55 -4.52
CA ARG A 142 -12.64 15.29 -4.50
C ARG A 142 -13.43 15.07 -3.20
N ARG A 143 -13.32 13.87 -2.59
CA ARG A 143 -13.92 13.65 -1.26
C ARG A 143 -13.12 14.36 -0.18
N LEU A 144 -11.78 14.32 -0.23
CA LEU A 144 -10.92 15.04 0.71
C LEU A 144 -11.17 16.55 0.69
N GLU A 145 -11.34 17.16 -0.49
CA GLU A 145 -11.72 18.56 -0.63
C GLU A 145 -13.05 18.87 0.08
N ARG A 146 -14.06 18.03 -0.13
CA ARG A 146 -15.38 18.20 0.55
C ARG A 146 -15.28 18.02 2.06
N GLU A 147 -14.52 17.03 2.52
CA GLU A 147 -14.32 16.81 3.96
C GLU A 147 -13.52 17.95 4.60
N ALA A 148 -12.53 18.51 3.93
CA ALA A 148 -11.79 19.68 4.42
C ALA A 148 -12.67 20.92 4.65
N CYS A 149 -13.85 20.98 3.98
CA CYS A 149 -14.82 22.08 4.15
C CYS A 149 -15.82 21.87 5.29
N ARG A 150 -16.06 20.62 5.73
CA ARG A 150 -17.18 20.30 6.61
C ARG A 150 -16.83 19.43 7.83
N ASN A 151 -15.69 18.77 7.82
CA ASN A 151 -15.27 17.88 8.89
C ASN A 151 -14.47 18.67 9.92
N LEU A 152 -14.92 18.68 11.16
CA LEU A 152 -14.31 19.46 12.25
C LEU A 152 -12.88 19.05 12.53
N GLU A 153 -12.55 17.76 12.46
CA GLU A 153 -11.19 17.27 12.65
C GLU A 153 -10.24 17.76 11.55
N LEU A 154 -10.70 17.81 10.29
CA LEU A 154 -9.93 18.35 9.18
C LEU A 154 -9.84 19.88 9.22
N ILE A 155 -10.89 20.56 9.65
CA ILE A 155 -10.86 22.01 9.88
C ILE A 155 -9.80 22.35 10.94
N TRP A 156 -9.73 21.56 12.01
CA TRP A 156 -8.69 21.70 13.02
C TRP A 156 -7.30 21.40 12.46
N LEU A 157 -7.14 20.25 11.82
CA LEU A 157 -5.85 19.73 11.33
C LEU A 157 -5.22 20.65 10.29
N LEU A 158 -6.04 21.25 9.42
CA LEU A 158 -5.65 22.15 8.34
C LEU A 158 -5.77 23.63 8.69
N ARG A 159 -6.15 23.97 9.92
CA ARG A 159 -6.35 25.36 10.36
C ARG A 159 -7.30 26.12 9.44
N ASN A 160 -8.42 25.46 9.08
CA ASN A 160 -9.44 25.96 8.15
C ASN A 160 -8.97 26.19 6.70
N LEU A 161 -7.81 25.65 6.29
CA LEU A 161 -7.38 25.66 4.89
C LEU A 161 -8.24 24.68 4.08
N LYS A 162 -8.59 25.06 2.85
CA LYS A 162 -9.47 24.31 1.95
C LYS A 162 -8.77 24.05 0.62
N PRO A 163 -7.82 23.11 0.57
CA PRO A 163 -7.10 22.81 -0.67
C PRO A 163 -8.04 22.18 -1.70
N GLY A 164 -8.00 22.67 -2.95
CA GLY A 164 -8.80 22.13 -4.04
C GLY A 164 -8.34 20.73 -4.47
N TYR A 165 -9.24 19.93 -5.02
CA TYR A 165 -8.98 18.53 -5.40
C TYR A 165 -7.81 18.36 -6.37
N ARG A 166 -7.54 19.35 -7.25
CA ARG A 166 -6.38 19.33 -8.15
C ARG A 166 -5.07 19.43 -7.36
N THR A 167 -4.98 20.34 -6.40
CA THR A 167 -3.81 20.49 -5.51
C THR A 167 -3.56 19.22 -4.72
N ILE A 168 -4.62 18.65 -4.12
CA ILE A 168 -4.57 17.39 -3.40
C ILE A 168 -4.06 16.26 -4.32
N GLY A 169 -4.64 16.11 -5.52
CA GLY A 169 -4.24 15.09 -6.49
C GLY A 169 -2.80 15.24 -6.97
N ASN A 170 -2.37 16.47 -7.26
CA ASN A 170 -1.00 16.75 -7.68
C ASN A 170 0.03 16.47 -6.57
N PHE A 171 -0.28 16.77 -5.31
CA PHE A 171 0.61 16.48 -4.19
C PHE A 171 1.01 15.00 -4.16
N ARG A 172 0.06 14.07 -4.24
CA ARG A 172 0.33 12.63 -4.27
C ARG A 172 1.12 12.22 -5.50
N LYS A 173 0.78 12.79 -6.67
CA LYS A 173 1.44 12.49 -7.94
C LYS A 173 2.90 12.94 -7.98
N GLU A 174 3.20 14.08 -7.38
CA GLU A 174 4.50 14.75 -7.50
C GLU A 174 5.47 14.41 -6.36
N ASN A 175 4.97 13.92 -5.22
CA ASN A 175 5.77 13.65 -4.02
C ASN A 175 5.96 12.14 -3.74
N TRP A 176 5.93 11.28 -4.76
CA TRP A 176 6.01 9.83 -4.58
C TRP A 176 7.28 9.38 -3.84
N ALA A 177 8.45 9.96 -4.17
CA ALA A 177 9.72 9.66 -3.52
C ALA A 177 9.74 10.12 -2.06
N ALA A 178 9.20 11.31 -1.79
CA ALA A 178 9.09 11.86 -0.44
C ALA A 178 8.13 11.04 0.44
N LEU A 179 7.04 10.52 -0.11
CA LEU A 179 6.13 9.61 0.60
C LEU A 179 6.81 8.28 0.96
N LYS A 180 7.67 7.75 0.07
CA LYS A 180 8.50 6.56 0.36
C LYS A 180 9.50 6.86 1.49
N ALA A 181 10.14 8.03 1.48
CA ALA A 181 11.05 8.46 2.53
C ALA A 181 10.34 8.66 3.89
N ALA A 182 9.14 9.25 3.89
CA ALA A 182 8.33 9.40 5.10
C ALA A 182 7.93 8.05 5.70
N ASN A 183 7.54 7.08 4.88
CA ASN A 183 7.27 5.71 5.34
C ASN A 183 8.53 5.06 5.94
N ARG A 184 9.70 5.19 5.29
CA ARG A 184 10.97 4.68 5.82
C ARG A 184 11.32 5.33 7.17
N SER A 185 11.14 6.63 7.31
CA SER A 185 11.35 7.34 8.58
C SER A 185 10.45 6.80 9.70
N PHE A 186 9.21 6.44 9.37
CA PHE A 186 8.31 5.83 10.34
C PHE A 186 8.75 4.42 10.75
N VAL A 187 9.32 3.62 9.83
CA VAL A 187 9.91 2.31 10.15
C VAL A 187 11.07 2.46 11.14
N LEU A 188 11.94 3.45 10.93
CA LEU A 188 13.04 3.76 11.87
C LEU A 188 12.49 4.15 13.25
N LEU A 189 11.46 4.98 13.30
CA LEU A 189 10.80 5.33 14.56
C LEU A 189 10.24 4.10 15.28
N MET A 190 9.56 3.20 14.56
CA MET A 190 9.04 1.95 15.13
C MET A 190 10.17 1.09 15.75
N ARG A 191 11.33 1.07 15.11
CA ARG A 191 12.52 0.37 15.60
C ARG A 191 13.05 1.03 16.88
N GLU A 192 13.23 2.34 16.88
CA GLU A 192 13.68 3.11 18.06
C GLU A 192 12.75 2.91 19.27
N LEU A 193 11.46 2.76 19.01
CA LEU A 193 10.45 2.48 20.04
C LEU A 193 10.42 1.00 20.48
N GLY A 194 11.28 0.14 19.92
CA GLY A 194 11.31 -1.29 20.23
C GLY A 194 10.03 -2.03 19.81
N LEU A 195 9.27 -1.50 18.85
CA LEU A 195 8.04 -2.12 18.38
C LEU A 195 8.26 -3.22 17.34
N VAL A 196 9.45 -3.32 16.77
CA VAL A 196 9.84 -4.41 15.88
C VAL A 196 10.78 -5.38 16.62
N GLY A 197 10.64 -6.67 16.34
CA GLY A 197 11.43 -7.72 16.99
C GLY A 197 12.85 -7.84 16.44
N GLY A 198 13.03 -7.53 15.16
CA GLY A 198 14.33 -7.47 14.49
C GLY A 198 14.97 -8.81 14.17
N SER A 199 14.35 -9.95 14.52
CA SER A 199 14.93 -11.29 14.33
C SER A 199 14.25 -12.11 13.24
N VAL A 200 12.93 -11.97 13.10
CA VAL A 200 12.10 -12.76 12.19
C VAL A 200 11.20 -11.85 11.39
N VAL A 201 11.23 -11.99 10.07
CA VAL A 201 10.28 -11.36 9.15
C VAL A 201 9.59 -12.41 8.29
N ALA A 202 8.33 -12.15 7.96
CA ALA A 202 7.62 -12.94 6.95
C ALA A 202 7.46 -12.11 5.67
N ILE A 203 7.77 -12.73 4.54
CA ILE A 203 7.71 -12.12 3.20
C ILE A 203 6.54 -12.73 2.45
N ASP A 204 5.73 -11.88 1.83
CA ASP A 204 4.62 -12.30 0.98
C ASP A 204 4.28 -11.25 -0.07
N GLY A 205 3.74 -11.72 -1.20
CA GLY A 205 3.28 -10.92 -2.32
C GLY A 205 1.76 -10.92 -2.46
N SER A 206 1.20 -9.78 -2.82
CA SER A 206 -0.23 -9.69 -3.05
C SER A 206 -0.58 -8.77 -4.21
N PHE A 207 -1.48 -9.25 -5.09
CA PHE A 207 -1.89 -8.50 -6.28
C PHE A 207 -2.87 -7.38 -5.94
N PHE A 208 -2.62 -6.19 -6.50
CA PHE A 208 -3.48 -5.03 -6.43
C PHE A 208 -3.83 -4.57 -7.86
N HIS A 209 -5.07 -4.18 -8.09
CA HIS A 209 -5.46 -3.62 -9.37
C HIS A 209 -4.71 -2.31 -9.64
N GLY A 210 -4.18 -2.17 -10.86
CA GLY A 210 -3.77 -0.88 -11.42
C GLY A 210 -4.98 -0.07 -11.91
N ASP A 211 -4.73 1.16 -12.33
CA ASP A 211 -5.74 1.96 -13.04
C ASP A 211 -5.75 1.58 -14.54
N ALA A 212 -5.95 0.27 -14.79
CA ALA A 212 -6.00 -0.36 -16.11
C ALA A 212 -7.05 -1.47 -16.15
N SER A 213 -7.65 -1.67 -17.30
CA SER A 213 -8.54 -2.81 -17.56
C SER A 213 -7.77 -3.98 -18.16
N LYS A 214 -8.25 -5.21 -17.95
CA LYS A 214 -7.71 -6.39 -18.66
C LYS A 214 -7.79 -6.25 -20.18
N ALA A 215 -8.80 -5.51 -20.67
CA ALA A 215 -9.00 -5.26 -22.09
C ALA A 215 -7.90 -4.39 -22.70
N SER A 216 -7.30 -3.49 -21.89
CA SER A 216 -6.23 -2.58 -22.33
C SER A 216 -4.83 -3.17 -22.26
N ILE A 217 -4.68 -4.43 -21.81
CA ILE A 217 -3.38 -5.12 -21.76
C ILE A 217 -3.31 -6.14 -22.91
N PHE A 218 -2.28 -6.02 -23.72
CA PHE A 218 -2.05 -6.82 -24.91
C PHE A 218 -0.76 -7.63 -24.77
N THR A 219 -0.82 -8.89 -25.18
CA THR A 219 0.35 -9.74 -25.42
C THR A 219 0.65 -9.79 -26.91
N ARG A 220 1.85 -10.18 -27.31
CA ARG A 220 2.22 -10.39 -28.71
C ARG A 220 1.19 -11.25 -29.43
N LYS A 221 0.80 -12.41 -28.86
CA LYS A 221 -0.21 -13.31 -29.44
C LYS A 221 -1.54 -12.61 -29.65
N ARG A 222 -2.03 -11.88 -28.63
CA ARG A 222 -3.32 -11.19 -28.72
C ARG A 222 -3.33 -10.08 -29.77
N LEU A 223 -2.23 -9.35 -29.94
CA LEU A 223 -2.10 -8.35 -31.02
C LEU A 223 -2.07 -9.02 -32.40
N ALA A 224 -1.30 -10.10 -32.55
CA ALA A 224 -1.27 -10.85 -33.80
C ALA A 224 -2.64 -11.43 -34.17
N ASP A 225 -3.34 -12.06 -33.22
CA ASP A 225 -4.69 -12.56 -33.41
C ASP A 225 -5.70 -11.44 -33.78
N GLN A 226 -5.53 -10.27 -33.19
CA GLN A 226 -6.36 -9.09 -33.47
C GLN A 226 -6.10 -8.55 -34.89
N ILE A 227 -4.85 -8.46 -35.31
CA ILE A 227 -4.48 -8.04 -36.66
C ILE A 227 -5.08 -9.01 -37.68
N THR A 228 -4.92 -10.32 -37.47
CA THR A 228 -5.50 -11.36 -38.36
C THR A 228 -7.03 -11.25 -38.48
N LYS A 229 -7.73 -10.99 -37.38
CA LYS A 229 -9.19 -10.77 -37.43
C LYS A 229 -9.56 -9.50 -38.20
N LEU A 230 -8.83 -8.41 -37.97
CA LEU A 230 -9.07 -7.17 -38.71
C LEU A 230 -8.79 -7.33 -40.19
N ASP A 231 -7.78 -8.11 -40.59
CA ASP A 231 -7.50 -8.47 -42.00
C ASP A 231 -8.67 -9.22 -42.61
N GLN A 232 -9.22 -10.22 -41.91
CA GLN A 232 -10.39 -10.98 -42.37
C GLN A 232 -11.63 -10.11 -42.49
N GLU A 233 -11.87 -9.21 -41.56
CA GLU A 233 -13.00 -8.27 -41.60
C GLU A 233 -12.85 -7.29 -42.76
N ILE A 234 -11.66 -6.73 -43.01
CA ILE A 234 -11.38 -5.83 -44.15
C ILE A 234 -11.60 -6.57 -45.47
N GLU A 235 -11.12 -7.81 -45.60
CA GLU A 235 -11.31 -8.62 -46.80
C GLU A 235 -12.79 -8.94 -47.06
N ALA A 236 -13.56 -9.27 -46.02
CA ALA A 236 -14.99 -9.53 -46.10
C ALA A 236 -15.78 -8.30 -46.59
N TYR A 237 -15.42 -7.10 -46.05
CA TYR A 237 -16.03 -5.84 -46.52
C TYR A 237 -15.59 -5.49 -47.94
N GLY A 238 -14.33 -5.76 -48.31
CA GLY A 238 -13.85 -5.59 -49.72
C GLY A 238 -14.66 -6.42 -50.71
N LYS A 239 -14.87 -7.71 -50.43
CA LYS A 239 -15.72 -8.58 -51.25
C LYS A 239 -17.16 -8.09 -51.32
N SER A 240 -17.72 -7.62 -50.22
CA SER A 240 -19.07 -7.03 -50.20
C SER A 240 -19.20 -5.77 -51.06
N LEU A 241 -18.14 -4.96 -51.15
CA LEU A 241 -18.10 -3.80 -52.05
C LEU A 241 -18.04 -4.25 -53.51
N GLU A 242 -17.17 -5.20 -53.86
CA GLU A 242 -17.06 -5.75 -55.22
C GLU A 242 -18.38 -6.40 -55.69
N ASP A 243 -19.05 -7.14 -54.79
CA ASP A 243 -20.36 -7.77 -55.08
C ASP A 243 -21.45 -6.71 -55.30
N ASN A 244 -21.46 -5.63 -54.53
CA ASN A 244 -22.40 -4.50 -54.71
C ASN A 244 -22.11 -3.74 -56.01
N ASP A 245 -20.86 -3.44 -56.32
CA ASP A 245 -20.45 -2.78 -57.56
C ASP A 245 -20.82 -3.64 -58.78
N ALA A 246 -20.64 -4.96 -58.68
CA ALA A 246 -21.03 -5.89 -59.74
C ALA A 246 -22.57 -5.99 -59.92
N ALA A 247 -23.32 -5.87 -58.82
CA ALA A 247 -24.79 -5.82 -58.84
C ALA A 247 -25.31 -4.50 -59.47
N GLU A 248 -24.70 -3.37 -59.09
CA GLU A 248 -25.02 -2.06 -59.67
C GLU A 248 -24.65 -1.99 -61.15
N ALA A 249 -23.52 -2.57 -61.56
CA ALA A 249 -23.13 -2.64 -62.97
C ALA A 249 -24.12 -3.45 -63.82
N LYS A 250 -24.70 -4.54 -63.28
CA LYS A 250 -25.73 -5.34 -63.92
C LYS A 250 -27.08 -4.61 -63.99
N ASN A 251 -27.41 -3.76 -63.07
CA ASN A 251 -28.68 -3.03 -63.01
C ASN A 251 -28.65 -1.70 -63.78
N ARG A 252 -27.48 -1.16 -64.13
CA ARG A 252 -27.31 0.08 -64.91
C ARG A 252 -27.96 0.08 -66.28
N GLY A 253 -28.52 -1.04 -66.67
CA GLY A 253 -29.23 -1.17 -67.94
C GLY A 253 -30.76 -1.06 -67.86
N LYS A 254 -31.39 -0.87 -66.70
CA LYS A 254 -32.84 -1.01 -66.57
C LYS A 254 -33.61 0.13 -65.90
N ASP A 255 -33.01 1.01 -65.12
CA ASP A 255 -33.77 2.08 -64.46
C ASP A 255 -32.94 3.34 -64.28
N GLY A 256 -33.63 4.48 -64.29
CA GLY A 256 -33.08 5.83 -64.32
C GLY A 256 -32.34 6.30 -63.04
N PRO A 257 -31.88 7.56 -63.00
CA PRO A 257 -30.92 8.01 -62.00
C PRO A 257 -31.60 8.39 -60.67
N ASP A 258 -31.89 7.42 -59.81
CA ASP A 258 -32.20 7.61 -58.41
C ASP A 258 -32.01 6.31 -57.63
N GLY A 259 -30.80 6.12 -57.14
CA GLY A 259 -30.44 5.03 -56.25
C GLY A 259 -29.14 5.37 -55.50
N GLY A 260 -29.17 6.39 -54.64
CA GLY A 260 -28.09 6.71 -53.72
C GLY A 260 -27.97 5.59 -52.67
N GLY A 261 -27.36 4.46 -53.07
CA GLY A 261 -27.09 3.34 -52.16
C GLY A 261 -25.95 3.67 -51.23
N ASP A 262 -26.13 3.36 -49.99
CA ASP A 262 -25.33 3.25 -48.75
C ASP A 262 -23.80 2.97 -48.85
N GLY A 263 -23.18 3.19 -50.02
CA GLY A 263 -21.73 3.00 -50.26
C GLY A 263 -20.82 3.90 -49.40
N GLY A 264 -21.33 5.06 -48.95
CA GLY A 264 -20.56 5.97 -48.07
C GLY A 264 -20.30 5.43 -46.66
N ASP A 265 -21.23 4.62 -46.12
CA ASP A 265 -21.09 4.03 -44.79
C ASP A 265 -20.10 2.84 -44.79
N ILE A 266 -20.04 2.07 -45.86
CA ILE A 266 -19.11 0.92 -45.98
C ILE A 266 -17.67 1.40 -46.13
N GLY A 267 -17.40 2.44 -46.93
CA GLY A 267 -16.07 3.04 -47.07
C GLY A 267 -15.55 3.61 -45.76
N ALA A 268 -16.40 4.27 -44.98
CA ALA A 268 -16.06 4.77 -43.68
C ALA A 268 -15.74 3.66 -42.67
N LYS A 269 -16.48 2.53 -42.72
CA LYS A 269 -16.23 1.35 -41.91
C LYS A 269 -14.88 0.70 -42.25
N VAL A 270 -14.57 0.50 -43.51
CA VAL A 270 -13.27 -0.03 -43.96
C VAL A 270 -12.11 0.87 -43.52
N ALA A 271 -12.22 2.20 -43.69
CA ALA A 271 -11.21 3.13 -43.24
C ALA A 271 -11.00 3.04 -41.71
N ALA A 272 -12.08 2.89 -40.94
CA ALA A 272 -12.00 2.71 -39.49
C ALA A 272 -11.31 1.37 -39.09
N LEU A 273 -11.55 0.29 -39.82
CA LEU A 273 -10.88 -0.99 -39.60
C LEU A 273 -9.39 -0.93 -39.97
N MET A 274 -9.03 -0.28 -41.07
CA MET A 274 -7.64 -0.06 -41.47
C MET A 274 -6.89 0.79 -40.43
N ALA A 275 -7.53 1.85 -39.87
CA ALA A 275 -6.96 2.64 -38.80
C ALA A 275 -6.74 1.81 -37.51
N LYS A 276 -7.68 0.91 -37.15
CA LYS A 276 -7.52 0.01 -36.02
C LYS A 276 -6.37 -0.98 -36.24
N ARG A 277 -6.27 -1.53 -37.47
CA ARG A 277 -5.19 -2.43 -37.87
C ARG A 277 -3.82 -1.76 -37.76
N SER A 278 -3.66 -0.56 -38.31
CA SER A 278 -2.41 0.20 -38.22
C SER A 278 -2.01 0.47 -36.79
N ARG A 279 -2.97 0.80 -35.90
CA ARG A 279 -2.69 0.95 -34.45
C ARG A 279 -2.21 -0.34 -33.81
N ALA A 280 -2.89 -1.45 -34.08
CA ALA A 280 -2.48 -2.76 -33.54
C ALA A 280 -1.09 -3.18 -34.03
N GLN A 281 -0.72 -2.86 -35.28
CA GLN A 281 0.62 -3.11 -35.83
C GLN A 281 1.68 -2.22 -35.14
N ALA A 282 1.38 -0.94 -34.93
CA ALA A 282 2.26 -0.03 -34.21
C ALA A 282 2.47 -0.48 -32.73
N ASP A 283 1.41 -0.94 -32.07
CA ASP A 283 1.47 -1.47 -30.70
C ASP A 283 2.30 -2.78 -30.65
N LEU A 284 2.19 -3.64 -31.66
CA LEU A 284 3.01 -4.85 -31.78
C LEU A 284 4.49 -4.51 -31.98
N ALA A 285 4.80 -3.59 -32.89
CA ALA A 285 6.16 -3.14 -33.14
C ALA A 285 6.78 -2.53 -31.87
N ARG A 286 6.03 -1.69 -31.15
CA ARG A 286 6.47 -1.10 -29.88
C ARG A 286 6.77 -2.17 -28.83
N LEU A 287 5.96 -3.22 -28.74
CA LEU A 287 6.15 -4.33 -27.81
C LEU A 287 7.42 -5.12 -28.14
N GLU A 288 7.72 -5.29 -29.44
CA GLU A 288 8.91 -5.97 -29.93
C GLU A 288 10.19 -5.15 -29.72
N GLU A 289 10.13 -3.86 -30.00
CA GLU A 289 11.24 -2.92 -29.82
C GLU A 289 11.68 -2.82 -28.34
N ASN A 290 10.71 -2.75 -27.42
CA ASN A 290 10.98 -2.67 -25.99
C ASN A 290 11.38 -4.03 -25.36
N GLY A 291 11.26 -5.13 -26.08
CA GLY A 291 11.52 -6.49 -25.57
C GLY A 291 10.56 -6.92 -24.45
N GLU A 292 9.41 -6.25 -24.31
CA GLU A 292 8.42 -6.54 -23.29
C GLU A 292 7.50 -7.69 -23.70
N THR A 293 6.95 -8.39 -22.71
CA THR A 293 6.00 -9.49 -22.96
C THR A 293 4.56 -9.03 -23.06
N GLN A 294 4.25 -7.87 -22.50
CA GLN A 294 2.91 -7.28 -22.42
C GLN A 294 2.98 -5.76 -22.59
N LEU A 295 2.01 -5.20 -23.31
CA LEU A 295 1.81 -3.77 -23.47
C LEU A 295 0.49 -3.36 -22.81
N SER A 296 0.52 -2.37 -21.93
CA SER A 296 -0.67 -1.76 -21.36
C SER A 296 -0.88 -0.36 -21.95
N LEU A 297 -2.06 -0.10 -22.53
CA LEU A 297 -2.36 1.19 -23.17
C LEU A 297 -2.76 2.29 -22.18
N THR A 298 -3.16 1.95 -20.95
CA THR A 298 -3.66 2.92 -19.98
C THR A 298 -2.67 3.20 -18.86
N ASP A 299 -2.09 2.15 -18.29
CA ASP A 299 -1.07 2.23 -17.25
C ASP A 299 0.16 1.47 -17.74
N PRO A 300 1.24 2.15 -18.18
CA PRO A 300 2.34 1.52 -18.93
C PRO A 300 3.04 0.41 -18.14
N ASP A 301 3.06 0.50 -16.83
CA ASP A 301 3.76 -0.46 -15.96
C ASP A 301 2.85 -1.57 -15.41
N ALA A 302 1.52 -1.45 -15.57
CA ALA A 302 0.59 -2.49 -15.17
C ALA A 302 0.70 -3.70 -16.10
N ARG A 303 0.64 -4.91 -15.53
CA ARG A 303 0.67 -6.17 -16.28
C ARG A 303 -0.53 -7.03 -15.94
N LEU A 304 -0.86 -7.96 -16.82
CA LEU A 304 -1.85 -8.99 -16.55
C LEU A 304 -1.20 -10.07 -15.69
N LEU A 305 -1.48 -10.00 -14.40
CA LEU A 305 -1.01 -10.95 -13.40
C LEU A 305 -2.01 -12.09 -13.29
N VAL A 306 -1.54 -13.33 -13.35
CA VAL A 306 -2.40 -14.52 -13.30
C VAL A 306 -2.05 -15.34 -12.06
N LYS A 307 -3.04 -15.60 -11.20
CA LYS A 307 -2.93 -16.50 -10.06
C LYS A 307 -4.16 -17.39 -10.01
N SER A 308 -3.96 -18.71 -9.94
CA SER A 308 -5.05 -19.71 -9.88
C SER A 308 -6.11 -19.54 -11.01
N GLY A 309 -5.68 -19.23 -12.23
CA GLY A 309 -6.56 -19.08 -13.39
C GLY A 309 -7.29 -17.72 -13.46
N GLN A 310 -7.18 -16.89 -12.46
CA GLN A 310 -7.76 -15.54 -12.46
C GLN A 310 -6.72 -14.49 -12.85
N GLY A 311 -6.99 -13.76 -13.93
CA GLY A 311 -6.14 -12.64 -14.35
C GLY A 311 -6.56 -11.33 -13.68
N LEU A 312 -5.58 -10.50 -13.29
CA LEU A 312 -5.76 -9.17 -12.75
C LEU A 312 -4.83 -8.20 -13.46
N ALA A 313 -5.36 -7.07 -13.95
CA ALA A 313 -4.53 -5.98 -14.49
C ALA A 313 -4.01 -5.13 -13.32
N GLY A 314 -2.69 -5.12 -13.10
CA GLY A 314 -2.14 -4.35 -11.97
C GLY A 314 -0.71 -4.69 -11.61
N TYR A 315 -0.46 -4.71 -10.30
CA TYR A 315 0.85 -4.82 -9.69
C TYR A 315 0.87 -5.90 -8.62
N ASN A 316 2.04 -6.50 -8.40
CA ASN A 316 2.33 -7.38 -7.29
C ASN A 316 3.06 -6.57 -6.21
N VAL A 317 2.49 -6.48 -5.03
CA VAL A 317 3.07 -5.77 -3.91
C VAL A 317 3.73 -6.77 -2.98
N GLN A 318 5.03 -6.66 -2.85
CA GLN A 318 5.85 -7.44 -1.94
C GLN A 318 5.98 -6.74 -0.60
N THR A 319 5.85 -7.47 0.50
CA THR A 319 6.00 -6.93 1.87
C THR A 319 6.84 -7.85 2.72
N ALA A 320 7.70 -7.26 3.55
CA ALA A 320 8.35 -7.92 4.67
C ALA A 320 7.74 -7.39 5.96
N VAL A 321 7.19 -8.27 6.76
CA VAL A 321 6.40 -7.97 7.95
C VAL A 321 7.09 -8.57 9.17
N ASP A 322 7.32 -7.75 10.20
CA ASP A 322 7.92 -8.17 11.46
C ASP A 322 6.99 -9.06 12.28
N ASP A 323 7.53 -10.08 12.91
CA ASP A 323 6.77 -11.07 13.69
C ASP A 323 6.15 -10.49 14.98
N LYS A 324 6.81 -9.56 15.65
CA LYS A 324 6.39 -9.07 16.97
C LYS A 324 5.01 -8.40 16.95
N HIS A 325 4.85 -7.38 16.14
CA HIS A 325 3.62 -6.58 16.08
C HIS A 325 2.98 -6.52 14.70
N LYS A 326 3.44 -7.33 13.74
CA LYS A 326 2.92 -7.39 12.37
C LYS A 326 3.02 -6.05 11.64
N LEU A 327 4.13 -5.32 11.90
CA LEU A 327 4.44 -4.04 11.26
C LEU A 327 5.18 -4.29 9.95
N ILE A 328 4.85 -3.52 8.92
CA ILE A 328 5.54 -3.58 7.63
C ILE A 328 6.89 -2.88 7.79
N VAL A 329 7.99 -3.62 7.65
CA VAL A 329 9.35 -3.09 7.77
C VAL A 329 9.99 -2.78 6.43
N ALA A 330 9.64 -3.53 5.38
CA ALA A 330 10.05 -3.25 4.01
C ALA A 330 8.92 -3.60 3.04
N SER A 331 8.88 -2.92 1.92
CA SER A 331 7.92 -3.24 0.86
C SER A 331 8.40 -2.72 -0.50
N GLU A 332 8.03 -3.42 -1.58
CA GLU A 332 8.29 -2.99 -2.94
C GLU A 332 7.09 -3.33 -3.84
N VAL A 333 6.93 -2.56 -4.91
CA VAL A 333 5.90 -2.80 -5.92
C VAL A 333 6.58 -3.28 -7.19
N VAL A 334 6.20 -4.47 -7.64
CA VAL A 334 6.69 -5.08 -8.88
C VAL A 334 5.52 -5.40 -9.81
N ASN A 335 5.79 -5.72 -11.06
CA ASN A 335 4.75 -6.14 -12.01
C ASN A 335 4.91 -7.60 -12.48
N ASP A 336 5.76 -8.36 -11.79
CA ASP A 336 5.91 -9.78 -12.03
C ASP A 336 4.75 -10.58 -11.43
N SER A 337 4.25 -11.54 -12.18
CA SER A 337 3.20 -12.46 -11.70
C SER A 337 3.75 -13.58 -10.81
N SER A 338 5.08 -13.75 -10.79
CA SER A 338 5.80 -14.74 -9.99
C SER A 338 6.52 -14.06 -8.84
N ASP A 339 6.54 -14.71 -7.69
CA ASP A 339 7.28 -14.27 -6.51
C ASP A 339 8.73 -14.78 -6.52
N VAL A 340 9.09 -15.63 -7.49
CA VAL A 340 10.47 -16.12 -7.72
C VAL A 340 11.39 -14.94 -8.04
N GLY A 341 12.50 -14.82 -7.34
CA GLY A 341 13.47 -13.73 -7.50
C GLY A 341 13.22 -12.52 -6.60
N GLN A 342 12.17 -12.56 -5.75
CA GLN A 342 11.85 -11.44 -4.84
C GLN A 342 12.32 -11.66 -3.39
N LEU A 343 12.71 -12.89 -3.03
CA LEU A 343 13.06 -13.26 -1.64
C LEU A 343 14.26 -12.48 -1.12
N HIS A 344 15.37 -12.55 -1.81
CA HIS A 344 16.63 -11.94 -1.37
C HIS A 344 16.53 -10.42 -1.28
N ALA A 345 15.97 -9.77 -2.32
CA ALA A 345 15.80 -8.32 -2.36
C ALA A 345 14.92 -7.82 -1.20
N MET A 346 13.81 -8.51 -0.93
CA MET A 346 12.91 -8.14 0.16
C MET A 346 13.51 -8.41 1.55
N ALA A 347 14.24 -9.50 1.70
CA ALA A 347 14.91 -9.84 2.95
C ALA A 347 16.07 -8.86 3.25
N MET A 348 16.84 -8.46 2.24
CA MET A 348 17.87 -7.43 2.35
C MET A 348 17.29 -6.07 2.73
N ALA A 349 16.21 -5.64 2.07
CA ALA A 349 15.54 -4.39 2.40
C ALA A 349 15.01 -4.39 3.85
N ALA A 350 14.51 -5.54 4.33
CA ALA A 350 14.10 -5.68 5.73
C ALA A 350 15.30 -5.65 6.68
N LYS A 351 16.39 -6.35 6.35
CA LYS A 351 17.63 -6.37 7.15
C LYS A 351 18.24 -4.98 7.30
N GLU A 352 18.27 -4.21 6.21
CA GLU A 352 18.71 -2.81 6.22
C GLU A 352 17.80 -1.91 7.06
N ALA A 353 16.46 -2.05 6.91
CA ALA A 353 15.50 -1.25 7.66
C ALA A 353 15.56 -1.51 9.16
N LEU A 354 15.85 -2.76 9.55
CA LEU A 354 16.00 -3.18 10.93
C LEU A 354 17.40 -2.94 11.50
N GLU A 355 18.40 -2.68 10.64
CA GLU A 355 19.83 -2.56 10.99
C GLU A 355 20.36 -3.75 11.80
N VAL A 356 20.00 -4.95 11.39
CA VAL A 356 20.44 -6.19 12.05
C VAL A 356 21.53 -6.91 11.25
N LYS A 357 22.42 -7.63 11.94
CA LYS A 357 23.49 -8.40 11.29
C LYS A 357 22.99 -9.72 10.70
N ALA A 358 21.99 -10.33 11.33
CA ALA A 358 21.40 -11.59 10.90
C ALA A 358 19.87 -11.47 10.94
N LEU A 359 19.19 -12.12 10.00
CA LEU A 359 17.74 -12.09 9.87
C LEU A 359 17.19 -13.45 9.48
N GLN A 360 16.07 -13.86 10.07
CA GLN A 360 15.29 -15.01 9.62
C GLN A 360 14.16 -14.54 8.71
N ALA A 361 14.11 -15.03 7.47
CA ALA A 361 13.11 -14.68 6.47
C ALA A 361 12.21 -15.87 6.16
N LEU A 362 10.91 -15.73 6.42
CA LEU A 362 9.90 -16.75 6.16
C LEU A 362 9.14 -16.40 4.88
N ALA A 363 9.11 -17.29 3.90
CA ALA A 363 8.34 -17.09 2.66
C ALA A 363 7.58 -18.36 2.25
N ASP A 364 6.65 -18.26 1.31
CA ASP A 364 5.92 -19.44 0.79
C ASP A 364 6.73 -20.18 -0.29
N GLU A 365 6.17 -21.32 -0.77
CA GLU A 365 6.78 -22.13 -1.82
C GLU A 365 7.02 -21.34 -3.13
N GLY A 366 6.22 -20.31 -3.39
CA GLY A 366 6.33 -19.46 -4.57
C GLY A 366 7.63 -18.67 -4.68
N TYR A 367 8.33 -18.48 -3.56
CA TYR A 367 9.63 -17.80 -3.50
C TYR A 367 10.83 -18.75 -3.66
N TYR A 368 10.59 -20.07 -3.77
CA TYR A 368 11.69 -21.02 -3.80
C TYR A 368 12.56 -20.85 -5.04
N SER A 369 13.80 -20.44 -4.83
CA SER A 369 14.85 -20.36 -5.85
C SER A 369 16.19 -20.68 -5.19
N SER A 370 16.94 -21.59 -5.79
CA SER A 370 18.28 -21.95 -5.27
C SER A 370 19.26 -20.80 -5.27
N HIS A 371 19.20 -19.93 -6.29
CA HIS A 371 20.04 -18.74 -6.35
C HIS A 371 19.70 -17.75 -5.25
N GLU A 372 18.40 -17.55 -5.00
CA GLU A 372 17.91 -16.67 -3.92
C GLU A 372 18.30 -17.20 -2.53
N LEU A 373 18.18 -18.52 -2.33
CA LEU A 373 18.57 -19.15 -1.05
C LEU A 373 20.08 -19.02 -0.79
N LYS A 374 20.90 -19.16 -1.84
CA LYS A 374 22.34 -18.92 -1.74
C LYS A 374 22.65 -17.46 -1.44
N ALA A 375 22.07 -16.53 -2.16
CA ALA A 375 22.26 -15.10 -1.92
C ALA A 375 21.86 -14.70 -0.51
N CYS A 376 20.73 -15.22 0.00
CA CYS A 376 20.33 -15.00 1.38
C CYS A 376 21.38 -15.52 2.39
N GLU A 377 21.91 -16.72 2.18
CA GLU A 377 22.92 -17.31 3.08
C GLU A 377 24.24 -16.52 3.04
N ASP A 378 24.67 -16.07 1.84
CA ASP A 378 25.88 -15.26 1.68
C ASP A 378 25.77 -13.92 2.44
N ASP A 379 24.58 -13.35 2.51
CA ASP A 379 24.31 -12.09 3.22
C ASP A 379 23.84 -12.29 4.67
N GLY A 380 24.01 -13.49 5.25
CA GLY A 380 23.67 -13.78 6.65
C GLY A 380 22.17 -13.76 6.92
N ILE A 381 21.35 -14.10 5.93
CA ILE A 381 19.91 -14.25 6.04
C ILE A 381 19.56 -15.73 6.05
N THR A 382 18.90 -16.18 7.13
CA THR A 382 18.42 -17.55 7.24
C THR A 382 17.02 -17.63 6.63
N ALA A 383 16.92 -18.11 5.40
CA ALA A 383 15.65 -18.27 4.70
C ALA A 383 14.95 -19.59 5.10
N TYR A 384 13.63 -19.52 5.28
CA TYR A 384 12.72 -20.64 5.48
C TYR A 384 11.66 -20.61 4.38
N VAL A 385 11.83 -21.46 3.37
CA VAL A 385 10.96 -21.53 2.18
C VAL A 385 10.64 -23.00 1.91
N PRO A 386 9.37 -23.41 1.81
CA PRO A 386 9.04 -24.81 1.52
C PRO A 386 9.65 -25.27 0.20
N VAL A 387 10.20 -26.47 0.22
CA VAL A 387 10.80 -27.07 -0.98
C VAL A 387 9.70 -27.59 -1.90
N PRO A 388 9.63 -27.18 -3.17
CA PRO A 388 8.65 -27.69 -4.10
C PRO A 388 8.73 -29.21 -4.27
N LYS A 389 7.59 -29.87 -4.36
CA LYS A 389 7.50 -31.31 -4.57
C LYS A 389 7.89 -31.70 -6.01
N GLY A 390 9.14 -31.40 -6.42
CA GLY A 390 9.61 -31.53 -7.79
C GLY A 390 9.66 -32.95 -8.36
N ASN A 391 9.66 -33.98 -7.53
CA ASN A 391 9.85 -35.37 -7.95
C ASN A 391 8.58 -36.22 -7.98
N ALA A 392 7.41 -35.62 -7.74
CA ALA A 392 6.14 -36.33 -7.72
C ALA A 392 5.84 -37.13 -9.01
N ARG A 393 6.36 -36.69 -10.15
CA ARG A 393 6.19 -37.41 -11.42
C ARG A 393 7.01 -38.72 -11.47
N LEU A 394 8.27 -38.68 -11.03
CA LEU A 394 9.12 -39.87 -10.98
C LEU A 394 8.61 -40.87 -9.95
N GLU A 395 8.19 -40.39 -8.79
CA GLU A 395 7.61 -41.22 -7.72
C GLU A 395 6.32 -41.88 -8.17
N LYS A 396 5.41 -41.14 -8.84
CA LYS A 396 4.19 -41.72 -9.43
C LYS A 396 4.47 -42.77 -10.50
N GLN A 397 5.61 -42.69 -11.17
CA GLN A 397 6.08 -43.73 -12.12
C GLN A 397 6.84 -44.86 -11.44
N GLY A 398 6.94 -44.90 -10.13
CA GLY A 398 7.71 -45.89 -9.38
C GLY A 398 9.21 -45.80 -9.62
N ARG A 399 9.72 -44.65 -10.08
CA ARG A 399 11.13 -44.46 -10.45
C ARG A 399 11.88 -43.74 -9.34
N PHE A 400 13.15 -44.06 -9.20
CA PHE A 400 14.04 -43.43 -8.21
C PHE A 400 14.24 -41.95 -8.51
N ALA A 401 14.03 -41.13 -7.48
CA ALA A 401 14.28 -39.70 -7.44
C ALA A 401 15.69 -39.40 -6.90
N LEU A 402 16.09 -38.14 -6.88
CA LEU A 402 17.40 -37.72 -6.35
C LEU A 402 17.58 -38.13 -4.88
N LYS A 403 16.54 -38.07 -4.05
CA LYS A 403 16.55 -38.43 -2.64
C LYS A 403 16.92 -39.91 -2.34
N ASP A 404 16.77 -40.78 -3.36
CA ASP A 404 17.09 -42.22 -3.24
C ASP A 404 18.59 -42.49 -3.48
N PHE A 405 19.39 -41.45 -3.75
CA PHE A 405 20.82 -41.51 -3.98
C PHE A 405 21.54 -40.74 -2.86
N ASN A 406 22.45 -41.42 -2.16
CA ASN A 406 23.21 -40.81 -1.07
C ASN A 406 24.50 -40.20 -1.57
N TYR A 407 24.72 -38.93 -1.30
CA TYR A 407 25.98 -38.24 -1.61
C TYR A 407 26.99 -38.46 -0.48
N ASP A 408 28.19 -38.85 -0.87
CA ASP A 408 29.34 -38.92 0.03
C ASP A 408 30.28 -37.76 -0.30
N GLY A 409 30.32 -36.76 0.58
CA GLY A 409 31.14 -35.58 0.44
C GLY A 409 32.65 -35.81 0.56
N ALA A 410 33.05 -36.89 1.26
CA ALA A 410 34.46 -37.21 1.45
C ALA A 410 35.11 -37.81 0.18
N SER A 411 34.33 -38.61 -0.56
CA SER A 411 34.80 -39.21 -1.83
C SER A 411 34.30 -38.47 -3.08
N ASP A 412 33.45 -37.44 -2.94
CA ASP A 412 32.77 -36.76 -4.03
C ASP A 412 32.03 -37.72 -4.98
N THR A 413 31.25 -38.64 -4.41
CA THR A 413 30.52 -39.67 -5.17
C THR A 413 29.08 -39.79 -4.68
N TYR A 414 28.20 -40.39 -5.51
CA TYR A 414 26.86 -40.78 -5.11
C TYR A 414 26.75 -42.32 -5.00
N HIS A 415 26.12 -42.81 -3.95
CA HIS A 415 25.69 -44.18 -3.86
C HIS A 415 24.28 -44.35 -4.44
N CYS A 416 24.10 -45.20 -5.43
CA CYS A 416 22.77 -45.53 -5.97
C CYS A 416 22.03 -46.53 -5.10
N PRO A 417 20.70 -46.73 -5.24
CA PRO A 417 19.91 -47.70 -4.50
C PRO A 417 20.39 -49.17 -4.65
N ALA A 418 21.20 -49.47 -5.68
CA ALA A 418 21.84 -50.79 -5.84
C ALA A 418 23.26 -50.84 -5.27
N GLY A 419 23.68 -49.85 -4.47
CA GLY A 419 24.99 -49.80 -3.82
C GLY A 419 26.16 -49.44 -4.74
N GLN A 420 25.91 -49.02 -6.00
CA GLN A 420 26.99 -48.69 -6.94
C GLN A 420 27.32 -47.20 -6.84
N LEU A 421 28.61 -46.88 -7.07
CA LEU A 421 29.15 -45.54 -7.03
C LEU A 421 28.91 -44.82 -8.39
N LEU A 422 28.45 -43.58 -8.32
CA LEU A 422 28.42 -42.65 -9.42
C LEU A 422 29.54 -41.62 -9.20
N HIS A 423 30.43 -41.50 -10.16
CA HIS A 423 31.54 -40.58 -10.12
C HIS A 423 31.26 -39.28 -10.87
N PRO A 424 31.88 -38.16 -10.46
CA PRO A 424 31.73 -36.90 -11.16
C PRO A 424 32.27 -36.99 -12.58
N MET A 425 31.53 -36.45 -13.53
CA MET A 425 31.95 -36.29 -14.91
C MET A 425 32.73 -35.00 -15.07
N LYS A 426 33.73 -34.99 -15.97
CA LYS A 426 34.58 -33.81 -16.22
C LYS A 426 33.81 -32.60 -16.78
N SER A 427 32.64 -32.82 -17.41
CA SER A 427 31.88 -31.74 -18.01
C SER A 427 30.93 -31.08 -16.99
N ARG A 428 31.09 -29.77 -16.78
CA ARG A 428 30.13 -28.93 -16.08
C ARG A 428 29.11 -28.41 -17.11
N GLN A 429 27.85 -28.45 -16.81
CA GLN A 429 26.78 -27.99 -17.71
C GLN A 429 25.97 -26.91 -17.04
N LYS A 430 25.76 -25.82 -17.78
CA LYS A 430 24.80 -24.79 -17.35
C LYS A 430 23.40 -25.26 -17.74
N ASN A 431 22.51 -25.41 -16.76
CA ASN A 431 21.13 -25.77 -17.02
C ASN A 431 20.29 -24.54 -17.45
N THR A 432 19.01 -24.76 -17.80
CA THR A 432 18.08 -23.71 -18.25
C THR A 432 17.82 -22.63 -17.19
N SER A 433 18.03 -22.93 -15.91
CA SER A 433 17.93 -21.97 -14.79
C SER A 433 19.25 -21.25 -14.48
N GLY A 434 20.29 -21.45 -15.31
CA GLY A 434 21.59 -20.79 -15.11
C GLY A 434 22.52 -21.46 -14.12
N ARG A 435 22.11 -22.57 -13.47
CA ARG A 435 22.94 -23.32 -12.53
C ARG A 435 24.06 -24.07 -13.23
N ILE A 436 25.24 -24.05 -12.65
CA ILE A 436 26.35 -24.90 -13.08
C ILE A 436 26.19 -26.26 -12.36
N GLU A 437 25.88 -27.30 -13.12
CA GLU A 437 25.69 -28.67 -12.59
C GLU A 437 26.89 -29.56 -12.93
N ILE A 438 27.39 -30.25 -11.91
CA ILE A 438 28.31 -31.36 -12.03
C ILE A 438 27.45 -32.61 -12.18
N ARG A 439 27.67 -33.38 -13.24
CA ARG A 439 26.99 -34.64 -13.46
C ARG A 439 27.74 -35.80 -12.86
N TYR A 440 27.04 -36.69 -12.18
CA TYR A 440 27.57 -37.93 -11.65
C TYR A 440 26.97 -39.10 -12.42
N ALA A 441 27.80 -40.05 -12.80
CA ALA A 441 27.37 -41.20 -13.58
C ALA A 441 28.01 -42.51 -13.10
N ALA A 442 27.27 -43.61 -13.14
CA ALA A 442 27.82 -44.95 -13.01
C ALA A 442 28.35 -45.42 -14.36
N ARG A 443 29.26 -46.41 -14.37
CA ARG A 443 29.70 -47.06 -15.57
C ARG A 443 28.52 -47.76 -16.28
N GLY A 444 28.35 -47.50 -17.59
CA GLY A 444 27.21 -48.01 -18.36
C GLY A 444 27.07 -49.55 -18.34
N ALA A 445 28.17 -50.29 -18.25
CA ALA A 445 28.13 -51.75 -18.13
C ALA A 445 27.41 -52.21 -16.85
N ILE A 446 27.60 -51.52 -15.72
CA ILE A 446 27.00 -51.83 -14.45
C ILE A 446 25.46 -51.58 -14.50
N CYS A 447 25.05 -50.48 -15.10
CA CYS A 447 23.64 -50.13 -15.18
C CYS A 447 22.85 -51.06 -16.15
N ARG A 448 23.47 -51.68 -17.14
CA ARG A 448 22.85 -52.59 -18.08
C ARG A 448 22.39 -53.88 -17.43
N THR A 449 23.17 -54.42 -16.49
CA THR A 449 22.92 -55.68 -15.80
C THR A 449 22.23 -55.49 -14.42
N CYS A 450 21.92 -54.22 -14.04
CA CYS A 450 21.34 -53.90 -12.75
C CYS A 450 19.91 -54.41 -12.60
N PRO A 451 19.55 -55.14 -11.52
CA PRO A 451 18.20 -55.62 -11.29
C PRO A 451 17.17 -54.49 -11.08
N LEU A 452 17.64 -53.32 -10.64
CA LEU A 452 16.80 -52.15 -10.41
C LEU A 452 16.67 -51.24 -11.68
N LYS A 453 17.15 -51.67 -12.82
CA LYS A 453 17.21 -50.88 -14.08
C LYS A 453 15.86 -50.30 -14.45
N VAL A 454 14.78 -51.06 -14.34
CA VAL A 454 13.42 -50.60 -14.74
C VAL A 454 12.95 -49.40 -13.91
N ARG A 455 13.28 -49.37 -12.61
CA ARG A 455 12.96 -48.29 -11.73
C ARG A 455 13.96 -47.13 -11.77
N CYS A 456 15.12 -47.33 -12.38
CA CYS A 456 16.21 -46.34 -12.40
C CYS A 456 16.35 -45.59 -13.71
N LEU A 457 16.24 -46.31 -14.85
CA LEU A 457 16.51 -45.76 -16.17
C LEU A 457 15.23 -45.53 -17.01
N SER A 458 15.26 -44.54 -17.88
CA SER A 458 14.29 -44.45 -18.98
C SER A 458 14.63 -45.47 -20.09
N SER A 459 13.68 -45.81 -20.93
CA SER A 459 13.83 -46.80 -22.01
C SER A 459 15.07 -46.58 -22.89
N ASN A 460 15.44 -45.32 -23.13
CA ASN A 460 16.53 -44.93 -24.02
C ASN A 460 17.86 -44.58 -23.29
N ALA A 461 17.93 -44.71 -21.95
CA ALA A 461 19.11 -44.34 -21.21
C ALA A 461 20.04 -45.56 -20.98
N ALA A 462 21.31 -45.42 -21.35
CA ALA A 462 22.32 -46.46 -21.14
C ALA A 462 22.79 -46.56 -19.68
N TYR A 463 22.74 -45.43 -18.92
CA TYR A 463 23.15 -45.34 -17.54
C TYR A 463 22.45 -44.18 -16.81
N ARG A 464 22.43 -44.19 -15.50
CA ARG A 464 21.86 -43.13 -14.68
C ARG A 464 22.85 -41.99 -14.55
N THR A 465 22.34 -40.76 -14.77
CA THR A 465 23.04 -39.53 -14.42
C THR A 465 22.27 -38.77 -13.38
N ILE A 466 22.98 -38.13 -12.47
CA ILE A 466 22.48 -37.21 -11.45
C ILE A 466 23.19 -35.89 -11.63
N GLY A 467 22.45 -34.79 -11.70
CA GLY A 467 23.00 -33.45 -11.64
C GLY A 467 23.07 -32.96 -10.20
N ARG A 468 24.23 -32.48 -9.76
CA ARG A 468 24.44 -31.77 -8.49
C ARG A 468 24.84 -30.36 -8.81
N TRP A 469 24.14 -29.40 -8.23
CA TRP A 469 24.54 -27.99 -8.32
C TRP A 469 25.85 -27.76 -7.56
N GLU A 470 26.71 -26.86 -8.03
CA GLU A 470 28.00 -26.57 -7.37
C GLU A 470 27.85 -26.07 -5.92
N HIS A 471 26.69 -25.48 -5.59
CA HIS A 471 26.31 -25.04 -4.24
C HIS A 471 25.15 -25.88 -3.66
N GLU A 472 25.10 -27.19 -3.94
CA GLU A 472 24.03 -28.07 -3.44
C GLU A 472 24.03 -28.18 -1.92
N ASP A 473 25.18 -27.96 -1.28
CA ASP A 473 25.35 -27.90 0.17
C ASP A 473 24.44 -26.87 0.84
N VAL A 474 24.23 -25.70 0.19
CA VAL A 474 23.26 -24.69 0.65
C VAL A 474 21.84 -25.27 0.67
N LEU A 475 21.47 -26.00 -0.37
CA LEU A 475 20.14 -26.62 -0.46
C LEU A 475 19.99 -27.79 0.52
N GLU A 476 21.06 -28.53 0.81
CA GLU A 476 21.07 -29.58 1.83
C GLU A 476 20.86 -29.00 3.21
N ARG A 477 21.60 -27.98 3.61
CA ARG A 477 21.39 -27.24 4.87
C ARG A 477 19.99 -26.63 4.95
N HIS A 478 19.48 -26.11 3.84
CA HIS A 478 18.12 -25.58 3.79
C HIS A 478 17.07 -26.67 4.00
N ARG A 479 17.19 -27.85 3.35
CA ARG A 479 16.27 -28.99 3.53
C ARG A 479 16.28 -29.50 4.97
N GLU A 480 17.46 -29.62 5.57
CA GLU A 480 17.61 -30.02 6.98
C GLU A 480 16.90 -29.01 7.92
N ARG A 481 17.17 -27.73 7.74
CA ARG A 481 16.54 -26.65 8.51
C ARG A 481 15.01 -26.68 8.39
N MET A 482 14.48 -26.96 7.21
CA MET A 482 13.05 -27.02 6.95
C MET A 482 12.35 -28.21 7.64
N GLN A 483 13.06 -29.28 8.00
CA GLN A 483 12.46 -30.41 8.73
C GLN A 483 11.94 -29.98 10.11
N GLY A 484 12.62 -29.04 10.77
CA GLY A 484 12.21 -28.49 12.07
C GLY A 484 11.33 -27.22 12.00
N ALA A 485 11.05 -26.68 10.81
CA ALA A 485 10.46 -25.35 10.64
C ALA A 485 8.92 -25.31 10.70
N GLY A 486 8.25 -26.41 11.01
CA GLY A 486 6.78 -26.50 10.90
C GLY A 486 6.01 -25.46 11.71
N GLU A 487 6.47 -25.09 12.90
CA GLU A 487 5.85 -24.06 13.73
C GLU A 487 6.09 -22.64 13.16
N LEU A 488 7.32 -22.35 12.76
CA LEU A 488 7.66 -21.07 12.13
C LEU A 488 6.83 -20.84 10.86
N MET A 489 6.66 -21.87 10.04
CA MET A 489 5.88 -21.76 8.81
C MET A 489 4.38 -21.58 9.08
N ARG A 490 3.83 -22.13 10.14
CA ARG A 490 2.46 -21.84 10.59
C ARG A 490 2.31 -20.39 11.04
N ARG A 491 3.29 -19.86 11.79
CA ARG A 491 3.32 -18.46 12.23
C ARG A 491 3.40 -17.49 11.05
N ARG A 492 4.15 -17.82 9.98
CA ARG A 492 4.27 -17.01 8.77
C ARG A 492 2.93 -16.51 8.27
N PHE A 493 1.97 -17.42 8.13
CA PHE A 493 0.63 -17.10 7.62
C PHE A 493 -0.04 -15.97 8.44
N ALA A 494 -0.08 -16.10 9.76
CA ALA A 494 -0.65 -15.09 10.64
C ALA A 494 0.09 -13.73 10.60
N ILE A 495 1.40 -13.74 10.26
CA ILE A 495 2.19 -12.51 10.16
C ILE A 495 1.79 -11.72 8.92
N VAL A 496 1.80 -12.36 7.74
CA VAL A 496 1.62 -11.67 6.46
C VAL A 496 0.16 -11.38 6.12
N GLU A 497 -0.79 -12.18 6.60
CA GLU A 497 -2.22 -11.92 6.35
C GLU A 497 -2.74 -10.68 7.05
N HIS A 498 -2.19 -10.33 8.21
CA HIS A 498 -2.67 -9.20 8.99
C HIS A 498 -2.62 -7.86 8.23
N PRO A 499 -1.49 -7.43 7.63
CA PRO A 499 -1.45 -6.20 6.85
C PRO A 499 -2.32 -6.28 5.59
N PHE A 500 -2.23 -7.35 4.80
CA PHE A 500 -3.02 -7.47 3.58
C PHE A 500 -4.53 -7.58 3.85
N GLY A 501 -4.94 -8.32 4.87
CA GLY A 501 -6.33 -8.40 5.31
C GLY A 501 -6.86 -7.04 5.77
N THR A 502 -6.06 -6.29 6.53
CA THR A 502 -6.44 -4.94 6.96
C THR A 502 -6.56 -3.99 5.77
N LEU A 503 -5.58 -3.95 4.89
CA LEU A 503 -5.56 -3.03 3.75
C LEU A 503 -6.63 -3.38 2.71
N LYS A 504 -6.77 -4.65 2.31
CA LYS A 504 -7.70 -5.06 1.26
C LYS A 504 -9.15 -5.22 1.72
N CYS A 505 -9.36 -5.76 2.93
CA CYS A 505 -10.70 -6.08 3.41
C CYS A 505 -11.28 -4.97 4.27
N ARG A 506 -10.56 -4.52 5.31
CA ARG A 506 -11.08 -3.48 6.23
C ARG A 506 -11.04 -2.09 5.61
N ALA A 507 -9.91 -1.70 5.01
CA ALA A 507 -9.76 -0.38 4.39
C ALA A 507 -10.28 -0.32 2.94
N GLY A 508 -10.54 -1.46 2.29
CA GLY A 508 -11.04 -1.52 0.92
C GLY A 508 -10.00 -1.14 -0.16
N TYR A 509 -8.71 -1.17 0.16
CA TYR A 509 -7.64 -0.75 -0.74
C TYR A 509 -7.23 -1.89 -1.66
N ARG A 510 -8.04 -2.16 -2.69
CA ARG A 510 -7.81 -3.23 -3.66
C ARG A 510 -7.23 -2.75 -4.98
N HIS A 511 -7.17 -1.44 -5.21
CA HIS A 511 -6.69 -0.82 -6.45
C HIS A 511 -5.91 0.46 -6.17
N PHE A 512 -5.00 0.80 -7.07
CA PHE A 512 -4.29 2.07 -7.08
C PHE A 512 -5.08 3.15 -7.81
N LEU A 513 -4.90 4.41 -7.42
CA LEU A 513 -5.56 5.58 -8.01
C LEU A 513 -4.60 6.38 -8.91
N VAL A 514 -3.38 5.91 -9.08
CA VAL A 514 -2.33 6.53 -9.90
C VAL A 514 -1.77 5.51 -10.87
N ARG A 515 -1.08 5.97 -11.92
CA ARG A 515 -0.47 5.17 -12.97
C ARG A 515 1.04 5.30 -12.96
N GLY A 516 1.72 4.23 -13.31
CA GLY A 516 3.18 4.17 -13.39
C GLY A 516 3.84 3.81 -12.06
N PHE A 517 4.94 3.04 -12.11
CA PHE A 517 5.64 2.49 -10.94
C PHE A 517 5.91 3.50 -9.85
N ASP A 518 6.52 4.62 -10.20
CA ASP A 518 6.96 5.60 -9.20
C ASP A 518 5.81 6.11 -8.35
N LYS A 519 4.69 6.48 -9.01
CA LYS A 519 3.52 6.99 -8.32
C LYS A 519 2.78 5.91 -7.55
N VAL A 520 2.74 4.68 -8.09
CA VAL A 520 2.15 3.51 -7.41
C VAL A 520 2.96 3.15 -6.17
N ARG A 521 4.29 3.19 -6.22
CA ARG A 521 5.19 3.02 -5.07
C ARG A 521 4.94 4.09 -4.00
N GLY A 522 4.73 5.34 -4.40
CA GLY A 522 4.37 6.43 -3.50
C GLY A 522 3.01 6.22 -2.84
N GLU A 523 1.99 5.84 -3.61
CA GLU A 523 0.66 5.54 -3.05
C GLU A 523 0.69 4.32 -2.12
N TRP A 524 1.43 3.27 -2.48
CA TRP A 524 1.65 2.13 -1.60
C TRP A 524 2.33 2.53 -0.29
N SER A 525 3.39 3.34 -0.36
CA SER A 525 4.11 3.82 0.83
C SER A 525 3.18 4.59 1.78
N LEU A 526 2.24 5.37 1.25
CA LEU A 526 1.22 6.04 2.04
C LEU A 526 0.24 5.05 2.69
N MET A 527 -0.18 4.00 1.97
CA MET A 527 -1.03 2.93 2.53
C MET A 527 -0.32 2.18 3.66
N ALA A 528 0.95 1.81 3.46
CA ALA A 528 1.78 1.11 4.44
C ALA A 528 2.05 1.96 5.68
N LEU A 529 2.33 3.26 5.48
CA LEU A 529 2.50 4.22 6.56
C LEU A 529 1.23 4.34 7.41
N CYS A 530 0.07 4.52 6.78
CA CYS A 530 -1.21 4.64 7.50
C CYS A 530 -1.58 3.36 8.25
N TYR A 531 -1.32 2.19 7.65
CA TYR A 531 -1.49 0.90 8.33
C TYR A 531 -0.62 0.81 9.59
N SER A 532 0.68 1.08 9.44
CA SER A 532 1.65 1.00 10.54
C SER A 532 1.37 2.06 11.61
N PHE A 533 1.02 3.29 11.21
CA PHE A 533 0.64 4.37 12.11
C PHE A 533 -0.56 4.01 13.00
N THR A 534 -1.64 3.55 12.38
CA THR A 534 -2.85 3.12 13.12
C THR A 534 -2.53 1.97 14.07
N ARG A 535 -1.69 1.02 13.62
CA ARG A 535 -1.32 -0.12 14.45
C ARG A 535 -0.44 0.29 15.64
N VAL A 536 0.54 1.16 15.43
CA VAL A 536 1.40 1.70 16.49
C VAL A 536 0.56 2.46 17.51
N LEU A 537 -0.37 3.30 17.05
CA LEU A 537 -1.27 4.04 17.92
C LEU A 537 -2.14 3.10 18.77
N ASN A 538 -2.61 1.98 18.19
CA ASN A 538 -3.39 0.98 18.93
C ASN A 538 -2.54 0.16 19.94
N ILE A 539 -1.25 -0.02 19.68
CA ILE A 539 -0.33 -0.76 20.56
C ILE A 539 0.10 0.09 21.75
N LEU A 540 0.54 1.31 21.49
CA LEU A 540 1.08 2.20 22.52
C LEU A 540 -0.01 2.98 23.26
N GLY A 541 -1.14 3.25 22.61
CA GLY A 541 -2.10 4.26 23.03
C GLY A 541 -1.63 5.68 22.66
N PHE A 542 -2.55 6.63 22.78
CA PHE A 542 -2.37 8.00 22.33
C PHE A 542 -1.25 8.74 23.11
N ASP A 543 -1.29 8.70 24.45
CA ASP A 543 -0.37 9.47 25.29
C ASP A 543 1.08 8.98 25.19
N ALA A 544 1.27 7.65 25.19
CA ALA A 544 2.59 7.05 25.04
C ALA A 544 3.19 7.32 23.65
N PHE A 545 2.36 7.32 22.60
CA PHE A 545 2.82 7.69 21.27
C PHE A 545 3.26 9.15 21.18
N LEU A 546 2.48 10.08 21.75
CA LEU A 546 2.87 11.50 21.80
C LEU A 546 4.15 11.73 22.61
N ALA A 547 4.29 11.04 23.75
CA ALA A 547 5.50 11.10 24.56
C ALA A 547 6.73 10.58 23.79
N ALA A 548 6.57 9.51 23.01
CA ALA A 548 7.61 8.97 22.14
C ALA A 548 8.04 9.96 21.06
N LEU A 549 7.09 10.60 20.37
CA LEU A 549 7.38 11.64 19.37
C LEU A 549 8.08 12.84 19.99
N ALA A 550 7.68 13.26 21.20
CA ALA A 550 8.31 14.36 21.91
C ALA A 550 9.79 14.07 22.27
N LYS A 551 10.11 12.81 22.61
CA LYS A 551 11.50 12.38 22.86
C LYS A 551 12.36 12.43 21.60
N SER A 552 11.83 12.04 20.43
CA SER A 552 12.55 12.13 19.16
C SER A 552 12.88 13.58 18.77
N LEU A 553 12.13 14.57 19.27
CA LEU A 553 12.40 16.00 19.08
C LEU A 553 13.44 16.56 20.05
N ALA A 554 13.69 15.90 21.18
CA ALA A 554 14.55 16.42 22.24
C ALA A 554 16.00 16.70 21.80
N PRO A 555 16.67 15.84 20.99
CA PRO A 555 18.03 16.13 20.52
C PRO A 555 18.12 17.40 19.66
N CYS A 556 17.11 17.64 18.82
CA CYS A 556 17.07 18.83 17.95
C CYS A 556 16.85 20.13 18.74
N ARG A 557 16.08 20.08 19.83
CA ARG A 557 15.88 21.22 20.73
C ARG A 557 17.12 21.53 21.58
N CYS A 558 17.84 20.52 22.04
CA CYS A 558 19.09 20.71 22.80
C CYS A 558 20.18 21.35 21.92
N THR A 559 20.33 20.96 20.68
CA THR A 559 21.29 21.57 19.73
C THR A 559 20.90 23.01 19.40
N LEU A 560 19.62 23.32 19.22
CA LEU A 560 19.15 24.67 18.96
C LEU A 560 19.30 25.57 20.19
N ALA A 561 18.99 25.06 21.38
CA ALA A 561 19.18 25.79 22.64
C ALA A 561 20.66 26.05 22.92
N ALA A 562 21.55 25.09 22.67
CA ALA A 562 23.00 25.26 22.79
C ALA A 562 23.54 26.27 21.78
N LEU A 563 23.03 26.27 20.53
CA LEU A 563 23.38 27.24 19.50
C LEU A 563 22.91 28.65 19.87
N LEU A 564 21.68 28.80 20.39
CA LEU A 564 21.14 30.08 20.84
C LEU A 564 21.87 30.59 22.06
N GLN A 565 22.27 29.72 23.00
CA GLN A 565 23.14 30.08 24.14
C GLN A 565 24.54 30.51 23.66
N GLY A 566 25.13 29.79 22.70
CA GLY A 566 26.40 30.16 22.06
C GLY A 566 26.35 31.54 21.41
N ILE A 567 25.26 31.84 20.68
CA ILE A 567 25.03 33.16 20.06
C ILE A 567 24.84 34.23 21.13
N HIS A 568 24.13 33.94 22.23
CA HIS A 568 23.92 34.89 23.33
C HIS A 568 25.22 35.24 24.06
N VAL A 569 26.07 34.23 24.27
CA VAL A 569 27.41 34.42 24.86
C VAL A 569 28.32 35.21 23.91
N ALA A 570 28.29 34.91 22.62
CA ALA A 570 29.08 35.64 21.61
C ALA A 570 28.66 37.10 21.48
N LEU A 571 27.34 37.38 21.49
CA LEU A 571 26.80 38.74 21.48
C LEU A 571 27.13 39.49 22.78
N GLY A 572 27.07 38.82 23.95
CA GLY A 572 27.46 39.39 25.22
C GLY A 572 28.94 39.78 25.23
N ALA A 573 29.82 38.90 24.73
CA ALA A 573 31.26 39.21 24.61
C ALA A 573 31.55 40.33 23.58
N PHE A 574 30.74 40.45 22.51
CA PHE A 574 30.84 41.53 21.55
C PHE A 574 30.45 42.91 22.18
N TRP A 575 29.38 42.94 22.98
CA TRP A 575 28.94 44.15 23.68
C TRP A 575 29.91 44.62 24.79
N THR A 576 30.56 43.70 25.50
CA THR A 576 31.58 44.04 26.51
C THR A 576 32.85 44.62 25.90
N ASN A 577 33.17 44.29 24.65
CA ASN A 577 34.35 44.83 23.94
C ASN A 577 34.09 46.18 23.23
N ILE A 578 32.85 46.67 23.15
CA ILE A 578 32.49 47.94 22.50
C ILE A 578 32.35 49.10 23.51
N GLN A 579 32.36 48.87 24.83
CA GLN A 579 32.33 49.96 25.79
C GLN A 579 33.70 50.63 25.86
N PRO A 580 33.85 51.94 25.48
CA PRO A 580 35.07 52.68 25.73
C PRO A 580 35.22 52.91 27.23
N PRO A 581 36.46 52.98 27.75
CA PRO A 581 36.69 53.23 29.18
C PRO A 581 36.17 54.62 29.52
N LEU A 582 35.14 54.69 30.37
CA LEU A 582 34.70 55.94 31.01
C LEU A 582 35.78 56.38 31.97
N ALA A 583 36.59 57.39 31.56
CA ALA A 583 37.51 58.09 32.42
C ALA A 583 36.70 59.00 33.35
N ILE A 584 36.51 58.54 34.57
CA ILE A 584 35.95 59.40 35.66
C ILE A 584 37.10 60.26 36.21
N GLY A 585 37.23 61.49 35.69
CA GLY A 585 38.02 62.55 36.27
C GLY A 585 37.37 63.04 37.57
N ARG A 586 37.96 62.69 38.71
CA ARG A 586 37.59 63.30 40.03
C ARG A 586 38.17 64.71 40.09
N HIS A 587 37.34 65.71 39.94
CA HIS A 587 37.66 67.05 40.38
C HIS A 587 37.26 67.21 41.85
N ALA A 588 38.24 67.47 42.69
CA ALA A 588 38.04 67.87 44.08
C ALA A 588 37.65 69.38 44.15
N PRO A 589 36.72 69.77 44.99
CA PRO A 589 36.41 71.17 45.16
C PRO A 589 37.48 71.87 46.00
N ALA A 590 38.01 72.99 45.48
CA ALA A 590 38.89 73.91 46.25
C ALA A 590 38.07 74.73 47.24
N SER A 591 38.50 74.75 48.47
CA SER A 591 37.99 75.60 49.54
C SER A 591 38.40 77.04 49.33
N LEU A 592 37.44 77.94 49.39
CA LEU A 592 37.63 79.37 49.49
C LEU A 592 37.85 79.78 50.95
N ARG A 593 38.91 80.53 51.13
CA ARG A 593 38.94 81.73 51.92
C ARG A 593 39.08 82.93 51.04
#